data_b49bd0efd535c22a0ab245653dba9b43
#
_entry.id   b49bd0efd535c22a0ab245653dba9b43
#
_cell.length_a   1.000
_cell.length_b   1.000
_cell.length_c   1.000
_cell.angle_alpha   90.00
_cell.angle_beta   90.00
_cell.angle_gamma   90.00
#
_symmetry.space_group_name_H-M   'P 1'
#
loop_
_entity.id
_entity.type
_entity.pdbx_description
1 polymer ?
#
loop_
_entity_poly.entity_id
_entity_poly.type
_entity_poly.pdbx_seq_one_letter_code
_entity_poly.pdbx_strand_id
1 'polypeptide(L)'
;METDIKARAKNIPYSAQKVRLVLDLVRGKYVQEALTVLKFTPNAAAGPISKVVASAMANAEENIGVSRDDLYVYKIFADEAPTRKWRRFGARGRFKPWLRRSSHITVVLRERE
;
A
#
# COMPACT_ATOMS: atom_id res chain seq x y z
N MET A 1 -12.35 -23.93 0.83
CA MET A 1 -12.46 -22.73 1.70
C MET A 1 -11.37 -21.76 1.33
N GLU A 2 -11.75 -20.56 0.94
CA GLU A 2 -10.76 -19.56 0.57
C GLU A 2 -10.13 -18.95 1.82
N THR A 3 -8.81 -18.81 1.81
CA THR A 3 -8.07 -18.23 2.90
C THR A 3 -7.57 -16.85 2.48
N ASP A 4 -7.95 -15.83 3.23
CA ASP A 4 -7.50 -14.48 3.01
C ASP A 4 -6.21 -14.24 3.77
N ILE A 5 -5.18 -13.80 3.06
CA ILE A 5 -3.90 -13.44 3.65
C ILE A 5 -3.82 -11.92 3.65
N LYS A 6 -3.71 -11.32 4.83
CA LYS A 6 -3.72 -9.87 4.99
C LYS A 6 -2.36 -9.35 5.42
N ALA A 7 -1.99 -8.19 4.90
CA ALA A 7 -0.88 -7.40 5.41
C ALA A 7 -1.27 -5.94 5.41
N ARG A 8 -0.76 -5.20 6.36
CA ARG A 8 -1.09 -3.79 6.53
C ARG A 8 0.16 -2.99 6.84
N ALA A 9 0.31 -1.86 6.16
CA ALA A 9 1.34 -0.88 6.47
C ALA A 9 0.67 0.39 6.97
N LYS A 10 1.10 0.87 8.15
CA LYS A 10 0.52 2.06 8.78
C LYS A 10 1.39 3.28 8.55
N ASN A 11 0.76 4.43 8.52
CA ASN A 11 1.44 5.74 8.50
C ASN A 11 2.40 5.90 7.32
N ILE A 12 1.98 5.49 6.15
CA ILE A 12 2.73 5.72 4.91
C ILE A 12 2.66 7.23 4.60
N PRO A 13 3.80 7.90 4.36
CA PRO A 13 3.85 9.35 4.25
C PRO A 13 3.35 9.90 2.90
N TYR A 14 2.25 9.38 2.41
CA TYR A 14 1.58 9.82 1.20
C TYR A 14 0.08 9.86 1.44
N SER A 15 -0.61 10.82 0.84
CA SER A 15 -2.06 10.89 0.99
C SER A 15 -2.73 9.67 0.37
N ALA A 16 -3.87 9.27 0.92
CA ALA A 16 -4.62 8.12 0.40
C ALA A 16 -5.00 8.30 -1.08
N GLN A 17 -5.33 9.53 -1.48
CA GLN A 17 -5.68 9.82 -2.87
C GLN A 17 -4.53 9.51 -3.83
N LYS A 18 -3.30 9.90 -3.47
CA LYS A 18 -2.12 9.63 -4.30
C LYS A 18 -1.78 8.15 -4.34
N VAL A 19 -1.90 7.48 -3.19
CA VAL A 19 -1.64 6.03 -3.09
C VAL A 19 -2.64 5.24 -3.93
N ARG A 20 -3.92 5.61 -3.90
CA ARG A 20 -4.97 4.90 -4.63
C ARG A 20 -4.73 4.85 -6.14
N LEU A 21 -4.11 5.88 -6.71
CA LEU A 21 -3.76 5.88 -8.13
C LEU A 21 -2.81 4.73 -8.49
N VAL A 22 -1.87 4.43 -7.60
CA VAL A 22 -0.92 3.33 -7.80
C VAL A 22 -1.58 1.98 -7.52
N LEU A 23 -2.46 1.91 -6.50
CA LEU A 23 -3.15 0.67 -6.17
C LEU A 23 -4.02 0.15 -7.31
N ASP A 24 -4.60 1.05 -8.10
CA ASP A 24 -5.44 0.68 -9.25
C ASP A 24 -4.65 -0.09 -10.31
N LEU A 25 -3.33 0.10 -10.35
CA LEU A 25 -2.47 -0.59 -11.32
C LEU A 25 -2.26 -2.07 -10.98
N VAL A 26 -2.44 -2.45 -9.73
CA VAL A 26 -2.12 -3.81 -9.27
C VAL A 26 -3.35 -4.61 -8.83
N ARG A 27 -4.49 -3.96 -8.73
CA ARG A 27 -5.72 -4.62 -8.26
C ARG A 27 -6.13 -5.76 -9.20
N GLY A 28 -6.33 -6.94 -8.63
CA GLY A 28 -6.75 -8.11 -9.39
C GLY A 28 -5.64 -8.87 -10.10
N LYS A 29 -4.40 -8.40 -10.05
CA LYS A 29 -3.27 -9.04 -10.70
C LYS A 29 -2.66 -10.12 -9.81
N TYR A 30 -1.96 -11.08 -10.42
CA TYR A 30 -1.13 -12.01 -9.66
C TYR A 30 -0.03 -11.24 -8.92
N VAL A 31 0.34 -11.74 -7.75
CA VAL A 31 1.30 -11.04 -6.88
C VAL A 31 2.62 -10.74 -7.58
N GLN A 32 3.18 -11.71 -8.28
CA GLN A 32 4.45 -11.49 -8.98
C GLN A 32 4.33 -10.43 -10.07
N GLU A 33 3.23 -10.45 -10.81
CA GLU A 33 2.94 -9.43 -11.81
C GLU A 33 2.76 -8.05 -11.17
N ALA A 34 2.04 -8.00 -10.05
CA ALA A 34 1.84 -6.75 -9.30
C ALA A 34 3.17 -6.17 -8.84
N LEU A 35 4.07 -6.99 -8.30
CA LEU A 35 5.39 -6.53 -7.87
C LEU A 35 6.23 -6.01 -9.04
N THR A 36 6.13 -6.66 -10.20
CA THR A 36 6.82 -6.21 -11.40
C THR A 36 6.29 -4.85 -11.87
N VAL A 37 4.97 -4.68 -11.89
CA VAL A 37 4.36 -3.40 -12.24
C VAL A 37 4.82 -2.29 -11.30
N LEU A 38 4.83 -2.55 -10.00
CA LEU A 38 5.26 -1.57 -8.99
C LEU A 38 6.73 -1.20 -9.14
N LYS A 39 7.57 -2.17 -9.49
CA LYS A 39 9.01 -1.94 -9.69
C LYS A 39 9.26 -0.91 -10.79
N PHE A 40 8.46 -0.92 -11.84
CA PHE A 40 8.62 -0.03 -12.99
C PHE A 40 7.71 1.19 -12.96
N THR A 41 6.93 1.36 -11.91
CA THR A 41 6.06 2.53 -11.76
C THR A 41 6.86 3.72 -11.24
N PRO A 42 6.94 4.83 -11.98
CA PRO A 42 7.71 6.00 -11.57
C PRO A 42 6.95 6.87 -10.55
N ASN A 43 6.62 6.31 -9.41
CA ASN A 43 5.89 6.97 -8.36
C ASN A 43 6.50 6.59 -7.01
N ALA A 44 6.75 7.59 -6.16
CA ALA A 44 7.38 7.36 -4.86
C ALA A 44 6.56 6.44 -3.96
N ALA A 45 5.23 6.45 -4.09
CA ALA A 45 4.35 5.59 -3.29
C ALA A 45 4.48 4.11 -3.67
N ALA A 46 5.00 3.78 -4.84
CA ALA A 46 5.14 2.38 -5.28
C ALA A 46 6.07 1.57 -4.38
N GLY A 47 7.11 2.19 -3.83
CA GLY A 47 8.04 1.51 -2.92
C GLY A 47 7.36 0.94 -1.68
N PRO A 48 6.68 1.75 -0.86
CA PRO A 48 5.93 1.26 0.28
C PRO A 48 4.86 0.23 -0.07
N ILE A 49 4.17 0.41 -1.20
CA ILE A 49 3.16 -0.55 -1.67
C ILE A 49 3.80 -1.89 -1.99
N SER A 50 4.96 -1.89 -2.67
CA SER A 50 5.71 -3.12 -2.96
C SER A 50 6.06 -3.86 -1.69
N LYS A 51 6.47 -3.15 -0.64
CA LYS A 51 6.84 -3.76 0.63
C LYS A 51 5.67 -4.46 1.30
N VAL A 52 4.49 -3.85 1.31
CA VAL A 52 3.32 -4.47 1.95
C VAL A 52 2.83 -5.68 1.15
N VAL A 53 2.88 -5.62 -0.17
CA VAL A 53 2.52 -6.75 -1.02
C VAL A 53 3.51 -7.91 -0.83
N ALA A 54 4.81 -7.61 -0.80
CA ALA A 54 5.83 -8.62 -0.55
C ALA A 54 5.71 -9.24 0.84
N SER A 55 5.35 -8.45 1.84
CA SER A 55 5.11 -8.92 3.20
C SER A 55 3.93 -9.92 3.24
N ALA A 56 2.83 -9.59 2.56
CA ALA A 56 1.68 -10.49 2.49
C ALA A 56 2.05 -11.80 1.76
N MET A 57 2.83 -11.71 0.70
CA MET A 57 3.31 -12.88 -0.04
C MET A 57 4.16 -13.80 0.85
N ALA A 58 5.08 -13.21 1.60
CA ALA A 58 5.92 -13.97 2.53
C ALA A 58 5.09 -14.63 3.61
N ASN A 59 4.09 -13.94 4.15
CA ASN A 59 3.18 -14.52 5.15
C ASN A 59 2.43 -15.73 4.60
N ALA A 60 2.00 -15.66 3.35
CA ALA A 60 1.30 -16.77 2.70
C ALA A 60 2.20 -17.99 2.55
N GLU A 61 3.43 -17.79 2.11
CA GLU A 61 4.38 -18.89 1.93
C GLU A 61 4.79 -19.54 3.26
N GLU A 62 5.10 -18.73 4.26
CA GLU A 62 5.64 -19.21 5.54
C GLU A 62 4.57 -19.79 6.45
N ASN A 63 3.40 -19.16 6.52
CA ASN A 63 2.39 -19.53 7.51
C ASN A 63 1.32 -20.46 6.97
N ILE A 64 1.08 -20.45 5.67
CA ILE A 64 0.00 -21.20 5.05
C ILE A 64 0.52 -22.24 4.04
N GLY A 65 1.73 -22.01 3.52
CA GLY A 65 2.35 -22.92 2.56
C GLY A 65 1.81 -22.79 1.14
N VAL A 66 1.19 -21.65 0.82
CA VAL A 66 0.68 -21.38 -0.52
C VAL A 66 1.81 -20.88 -1.42
N SER A 67 1.90 -21.42 -2.64
CA SER A 67 2.90 -20.96 -3.61
C SER A 67 2.59 -19.53 -4.07
N ARG A 68 3.65 -18.71 -4.20
CA ARG A 68 3.50 -17.35 -4.70
C ARG A 68 2.89 -17.28 -6.10
N ASP A 69 3.06 -18.34 -6.90
CA ASP A 69 2.54 -18.39 -8.26
C ASP A 69 1.02 -18.44 -8.31
N ASP A 70 0.39 -18.90 -7.23
CA ASP A 70 -1.05 -19.05 -7.12
C ASP A 70 -1.74 -17.89 -6.43
N LEU A 71 -0.98 -16.93 -5.91
CA LEU A 71 -1.52 -15.79 -5.18
C LEU A 71 -1.86 -14.64 -6.12
N TYR A 72 -3.01 -14.00 -5.85
CA TYR A 72 -3.40 -12.78 -6.54
C TYR A 72 -3.88 -11.72 -5.56
N VAL A 73 -3.83 -10.48 -5.98
CA VAL A 73 -4.28 -9.34 -5.17
C VAL A 73 -5.81 -9.29 -5.23
N TYR A 74 -6.46 -9.84 -4.22
CA TYR A 74 -7.92 -9.88 -4.15
C TYR A 74 -8.50 -8.50 -3.82
N LYS A 75 -7.96 -7.88 -2.77
CA LYS A 75 -8.31 -6.52 -2.38
C LYS A 75 -7.05 -5.77 -2.01
N ILE A 76 -7.00 -4.52 -2.38
CA ILE A 76 -5.96 -3.61 -1.94
C ILE A 76 -6.58 -2.23 -1.85
N PHE A 77 -6.40 -1.58 -0.69
CA PHE A 77 -7.01 -0.27 -0.48
C PHE A 77 -6.17 0.56 0.48
N ALA A 78 -6.39 1.86 0.43
CA ALA A 78 -5.74 2.82 1.30
C ALA A 78 -6.79 3.61 2.08
N ASP A 79 -6.58 3.70 3.39
CA ASP A 79 -7.40 4.51 4.29
C ASP A 79 -6.61 5.71 4.74
N GLU A 80 -7.29 6.83 5.00
CA GLU A 80 -6.63 8.00 5.54
C GLU A 80 -6.16 7.75 6.96
N ALA A 81 -4.90 8.08 7.23
CA ALA A 81 -4.34 8.09 8.57
C ALA A 81 -4.56 9.47 9.19
N PRO A 82 -4.42 9.60 10.52
CA PRO A 82 -4.53 10.91 11.16
C PRO A 82 -3.59 11.93 10.52
N THR A 83 -4.14 13.08 10.18
CA THR A 83 -3.39 14.18 9.58
C THR A 83 -2.65 14.93 10.66
N ARG A 84 -1.34 15.12 10.48
CA ARG A 84 -0.53 15.93 11.37
C ARG A 84 -0.49 17.36 10.87
N LYS A 85 -0.73 18.30 11.76
CA LYS A 85 -0.67 19.72 11.46
C LYS A 85 0.65 20.30 11.98
N TRP A 86 1.40 20.93 11.10
CA TRP A 86 2.61 21.63 11.45
C TRP A 86 2.39 23.12 11.21
N ARG A 87 3.06 23.95 12.00
CA ARG A 87 3.02 25.40 11.82
C ARG A 87 4.33 25.85 11.19
N ARG A 88 4.21 26.65 10.15
CA ARG A 88 5.36 27.31 9.52
C ARG A 88 5.20 28.82 9.64
N PHE A 89 6.32 29.50 9.73
CA PHE A 89 6.32 30.95 9.65
C PHE A 89 5.99 31.36 8.22
N GLY A 90 4.92 32.14 8.04
CA GLY A 90 4.60 32.76 6.79
C GLY A 90 5.27 34.12 6.68
N ALA A 91 5.01 34.86 5.58
CA ALA A 91 5.47 36.23 5.41
C ALA A 91 5.01 37.09 6.58
N ARG A 92 5.86 38.02 7.03
CA ARG A 92 5.58 38.97 8.12
C ARG A 92 5.27 38.29 9.46
N GLY A 93 5.91 37.15 9.73
CA GLY A 93 5.76 36.47 11.01
C GLY A 93 4.44 35.73 11.24
N ARG A 94 3.62 35.58 10.20
CA ARG A 94 2.37 34.82 10.33
C ARG A 94 2.62 33.30 10.25
N PHE A 95 1.95 32.57 11.12
CA PHE A 95 1.97 31.11 11.07
C PHE A 95 1.06 30.61 9.96
N LYS A 96 1.57 29.69 9.11
CA LYS A 96 0.76 28.98 8.13
C LYS A 96 0.62 27.53 8.57
N PRO A 97 -0.60 26.99 8.63
CA PRO A 97 -0.76 25.57 8.91
C PRO A 97 -0.21 24.74 7.75
N TRP A 98 0.53 23.71 8.08
CA TRP A 98 1.04 22.75 7.12
C TRP A 98 0.48 21.38 7.48
N LEU A 99 -0.26 20.77 6.55
CA LEU A 99 -0.89 19.50 6.75
C LEU A 99 0.01 18.38 6.22
N ARG A 100 0.39 17.47 7.11
CA ARG A 100 1.11 16.26 6.72
C ARG A 100 0.13 15.11 6.67
N ARG A 101 -0.24 14.72 5.47
CA ARG A 101 -1.18 13.63 5.24
C ARG A 101 -0.43 12.30 5.15
N SER A 102 -1.05 11.25 5.64
CA SER A 102 -0.54 9.90 5.54
C SER A 102 -1.69 8.94 5.31
N SER A 103 -1.35 7.69 5.03
CA SER A 103 -2.35 6.66 4.75
C SER A 103 -1.94 5.33 5.34
N HIS A 104 -2.92 4.45 5.51
CA HIS A 104 -2.71 3.05 5.86
C HIS A 104 -3.07 2.22 4.63
N ILE A 105 -2.17 1.32 4.26
CA ILE A 105 -2.37 0.45 3.10
C ILE A 105 -2.67 -0.95 3.60
N THR A 106 -3.74 -1.53 3.10
CA THR A 106 -4.12 -2.91 3.40
C THR A 106 -4.17 -3.70 2.12
N VAL A 107 -3.52 -4.87 2.10
CA VAL A 107 -3.60 -5.80 0.99
C VAL A 107 -4.17 -7.13 1.48
N VAL A 108 -5.05 -7.70 0.69
CA VAL A 108 -5.62 -9.04 0.93
C VAL A 108 -5.30 -9.88 -0.28
N LEU A 109 -4.54 -10.95 -0.05
CA LEU A 109 -4.20 -11.91 -1.09
C LEU A 109 -5.07 -13.15 -0.95
N ARG A 110 -5.35 -13.79 -2.08
CA ARG A 110 -6.05 -15.09 -2.12
C ARG A 110 -5.33 -16.02 -3.05
N GLU A 111 -5.49 -17.30 -2.78
CA GLU A 111 -5.06 -18.36 -3.69
C GLU A 111 -6.06 -18.47 -4.84
N ARG A 112 -5.57 -18.50 -6.06
CA ARG A 112 -6.40 -18.70 -7.25
C ARG A 112 -6.24 -20.14 -7.70
N GLU A 113 -7.36 -20.81 -7.73
CA GLU A 113 -7.45 -22.19 -8.20
C GLU A 113 -7.45 -22.30 -9.72
#